data_4255396490039ddd1741cc80b7d26178
#
_entry.id   4255396490039ddd1741cc80b7d26178
#
_cell.length_a   1.000
_cell.length_b   1.000
_cell.length_c   1.000
_cell.angle_alpha   90.00
_cell.angle_beta   90.00
_cell.angle_gamma   90.00
#
_symmetry.space_group_name_H-M   'P 1'
#
loop_
_entity.id
_entity.type
_entity.pdbx_description
1 polymer ?
#
loop_
_entity_poly.entity_id
_entity_poly.type
_entity_poly.pdbx_seq_one_letter_code
_entity_poly.pdbx_strand_id
1 'polypeptide(L)'
;MLIYAGTKSDFMIDTENDRLETKLYENIKLKMNRTTGLSELNAWRNSLKEMYITLNDSDIPKDAGVAIEYNIPQTSKRVDFLISGYGLNGKGNVVIVELKQWEKLTAIDGQDAIVETYTGGANRRVVHPCYQAWSYAALIRDYNEYVQDNEISLHPCAYLHNYPRIENDPLDKEQYQDIMEETPAFTYGQREAFRTFIKKQVIMGDKEDTLLKIEQGKIKPSKQLQDALANMLK
;
A
#
# COMPACT_ATOMS: atom_id res chain seq x y z
N MET A 1 2.99 -0.30 -13.38
CA MET A 1 4.16 0.58 -13.62
C MET A 1 4.56 1.22 -12.31
N LEU A 2 5.80 0.97 -11.86
CA LEU A 2 6.38 1.55 -10.63
C LEU A 2 7.01 2.92 -10.94
N ILE A 3 6.76 3.90 -10.08
CA ILE A 3 7.41 5.21 -10.20
C ILE A 3 8.78 5.20 -9.52
N TYR A 4 8.89 4.56 -8.35
CA TYR A 4 10.16 4.32 -7.69
C TYR A 4 10.26 2.84 -7.31
N ALA A 5 11.44 2.25 -7.46
CA ALA A 5 11.77 0.93 -6.96
C ALA A 5 13.25 0.88 -6.56
N GLY A 6 13.54 0.23 -5.44
CA GLY A 6 14.87 0.04 -4.90
C GLY A 6 14.80 -0.83 -3.65
N THR A 7 15.91 -0.89 -2.92
CA THR A 7 15.93 -1.52 -1.59
C THR A 7 15.49 -0.52 -0.51
N LYS A 8 15.20 -1.04 0.69
CA LYS A 8 15.04 -0.18 1.87
C LYS A 8 16.25 0.75 2.06
N SER A 9 17.46 0.22 1.87
CA SER A 9 18.70 1.02 1.97
C SER A 9 18.71 2.17 0.95
N ASP A 10 18.32 1.92 -0.29
CA ASP A 10 18.24 2.96 -1.33
C ASP A 10 17.20 4.03 -0.96
N PHE A 11 16.03 3.60 -0.50
CA PHE A 11 14.97 4.50 -0.06
C PHE A 11 15.41 5.40 1.09
N MET A 12 16.10 4.84 2.10
CA MET A 12 16.64 5.60 3.24
C MET A 12 17.66 6.63 2.76
N ILE A 13 18.64 6.23 1.95
CA ILE A 13 19.70 7.10 1.43
C ILE A 13 19.12 8.21 0.54
N ASP A 14 18.17 7.89 -0.33
CA ASP A 14 17.55 8.87 -1.22
C ASP A 14 16.72 9.90 -0.43
N THR A 15 16.05 9.46 0.65
CA THR A 15 15.29 10.36 1.54
C THR A 15 16.22 11.27 2.34
N GLU A 16 17.30 10.73 2.93
CA GLU A 16 18.28 11.47 3.73
C GLU A 16 19.02 12.54 2.92
N ASN A 17 19.20 12.30 1.62
CA ASN A 17 19.90 13.23 0.72
C ASN A 17 18.97 14.11 -0.11
N ASP A 18 17.68 14.21 0.25
CA ASP A 18 16.66 15.01 -0.45
C ASP A 18 16.53 14.68 -1.96
N ARG A 19 16.88 13.45 -2.35
CA ARG A 19 16.84 12.98 -3.76
C ARG A 19 15.54 12.27 -4.14
N LEU A 20 14.81 11.75 -3.16
CA LEU A 20 13.64 10.92 -3.40
C LEU A 20 12.56 11.67 -4.20
N GLU A 21 12.24 12.90 -3.80
CA GLU A 21 11.22 13.71 -4.46
C GLU A 21 11.60 14.04 -5.91
N THR A 22 12.87 14.38 -6.14
CA THR A 22 13.38 14.64 -7.49
C THR A 22 13.25 13.40 -8.37
N LYS A 23 13.65 12.22 -7.87
CA LYS A 23 13.51 10.94 -8.59
C LYS A 23 12.04 10.63 -8.91
N LEU A 24 11.14 10.81 -7.95
CA LEU A 24 9.71 10.61 -8.18
C LEU A 24 9.18 11.55 -9.26
N TYR A 25 9.49 12.85 -9.18
CA TYR A 25 9.05 13.84 -10.15
C TYR A 25 9.56 13.54 -11.56
N GLU A 26 10.85 13.24 -11.70
CA GLU A 26 11.46 12.89 -12.99
C GLU A 26 10.85 11.63 -13.58
N ASN A 27 10.67 10.59 -12.77
CA ASN A 27 10.09 9.33 -13.21
C ASN A 27 8.63 9.47 -13.63
N ILE A 28 7.83 10.28 -12.95
CA ILE A 28 6.44 10.57 -13.36
C ILE A 28 6.42 11.28 -14.69
N LYS A 29 7.26 12.31 -14.85
CA LYS A 29 7.37 13.04 -16.12
C LYS A 29 7.76 12.11 -17.26
N LEU A 30 8.74 11.24 -17.05
CA LEU A 30 9.25 10.32 -18.08
C LEU A 30 8.26 9.18 -18.37
N LYS A 31 7.69 8.55 -17.34
CA LYS A 31 6.88 7.33 -17.51
C LYS A 31 5.41 7.61 -17.77
N MET A 32 4.86 8.71 -17.26
CA MET A 32 3.44 9.03 -17.36
C MET A 32 3.15 10.23 -18.28
N ASN A 33 4.17 10.90 -18.78
CA ASN A 33 4.06 12.12 -19.59
C ASN A 33 3.10 13.17 -18.96
N ARG A 34 3.15 13.29 -17.63
CA ARG A 34 2.37 14.29 -16.88
C ARG A 34 3.27 15.02 -15.89
N THR A 35 2.83 16.22 -15.50
CA THR A 35 3.43 16.97 -14.41
C THR A 35 2.64 16.77 -13.13
N THR A 36 3.33 16.73 -12.00
CA THR A 36 2.73 16.59 -10.67
C THR A 36 2.51 17.97 -10.06
N GLY A 37 1.33 18.21 -9.50
CA GLY A 37 1.03 19.47 -8.81
C GLY A 37 1.75 19.59 -7.47
N LEU A 38 1.97 20.83 -7.00
CA LEU A 38 2.64 21.11 -5.72
C LEU A 38 1.92 20.44 -4.52
N SER A 39 0.58 20.35 -4.55
CA SER A 39 -0.19 19.70 -3.50
C SER A 39 0.08 18.19 -3.41
N GLU A 40 0.21 17.52 -4.55
CA GLU A 40 0.53 16.09 -4.62
C GLU A 40 1.98 15.84 -4.14
N LEU A 41 2.93 16.70 -4.53
CA LEU A 41 4.32 16.64 -4.05
C LEU A 41 4.42 16.82 -2.53
N ASN A 42 3.68 17.77 -1.96
CA ASN A 42 3.66 17.99 -0.52
C ASN A 42 3.01 16.80 0.23
N ALA A 43 1.95 16.22 -0.34
CA ALA A 43 1.31 15.04 0.22
C ALA A 43 2.29 13.86 0.25
N TRP A 44 3.05 13.63 -0.81
CA TRP A 44 4.09 12.60 -0.82
C TRP A 44 5.17 12.86 0.23
N ARG A 45 5.71 14.08 0.28
CA ARG A 45 6.75 14.45 1.24
C ARG A 45 6.36 14.06 2.66
N ASN A 46 5.16 14.40 3.10
CA ASN A 46 4.70 14.10 4.44
C ASN A 46 4.54 12.59 4.67
N SER A 47 3.87 11.87 3.76
CA SER A 47 3.64 10.45 3.88
C SER A 47 4.93 9.63 3.77
N LEU A 48 5.83 10.00 2.86
CA LEU A 48 7.11 9.31 2.68
C LEU A 48 8.07 9.55 3.85
N LYS A 49 8.00 10.73 4.50
CA LYS A 49 8.71 10.99 5.75
C LYS A 49 8.23 10.04 6.87
N GLU A 50 6.92 9.80 6.98
CA GLU A 50 6.38 8.85 7.94
C GLU A 50 6.84 7.41 7.63
N MET A 51 6.90 7.03 6.36
CA MET A 51 7.45 5.74 5.94
C MET A 51 8.94 5.63 6.22
N TYR A 52 9.73 6.69 5.98
CA TYR A 52 11.14 6.74 6.34
C TYR A 52 11.34 6.48 7.85
N ILE A 53 10.61 7.19 8.73
CA ILE A 53 10.70 7.00 10.16
C ILE A 53 10.27 5.58 10.55
N THR A 54 9.22 5.04 9.91
CA THR A 54 8.72 3.69 10.16
C THR A 54 9.76 2.63 9.77
N LEU A 55 10.38 2.75 8.60
CA LEU A 55 11.36 1.79 8.09
C LEU A 55 12.76 1.96 8.72
N ASN A 56 13.01 3.04 9.45
CA ASN A 56 14.25 3.22 10.20
C ASN A 56 14.28 2.34 11.46
N ASP A 57 14.32 1.06 11.23
CA ASP A 57 14.36 -0.01 12.23
C ASP A 57 15.35 -1.09 11.76
N SER A 58 16.28 -1.51 12.65
CA SER A 58 17.33 -2.47 12.31
C SER A 58 16.82 -3.88 12.01
N ASP A 59 15.64 -4.23 12.54
CA ASP A 59 15.03 -5.55 12.35
C ASP A 59 14.33 -5.68 11.00
N ILE A 60 14.11 -4.58 10.29
CA ILE A 60 13.64 -4.61 8.91
C ILE A 60 14.86 -4.72 7.99
N PRO A 61 14.99 -5.79 7.17
CA PRO A 61 16.16 -6.02 6.35
C PRO A 61 16.53 -4.83 5.46
N LYS A 62 17.82 -4.52 5.34
CA LYS A 62 18.31 -3.42 4.50
C LYS A 62 18.05 -3.65 3.01
N ASP A 63 18.02 -4.91 2.61
CA ASP A 63 17.75 -5.39 1.26
C ASP A 63 16.26 -5.78 1.04
N ALA A 64 15.36 -5.43 1.95
CA ALA A 64 13.92 -5.47 1.66
C ALA A 64 13.60 -4.57 0.46
N GLY A 65 12.79 -5.05 -0.46
CA GLY A 65 12.35 -4.24 -1.60
C GLY A 65 11.39 -3.14 -1.18
N VAL A 66 11.55 -1.97 -1.76
CA VAL A 66 10.66 -0.81 -1.58
C VAL A 66 10.24 -0.28 -2.93
N ALA A 67 8.93 -0.07 -3.12
CA ALA A 67 8.41 0.62 -4.28
C ALA A 67 7.35 1.65 -3.88
N ILE A 68 7.27 2.71 -4.68
CA ILE A 68 6.35 3.84 -4.46
C ILE A 68 5.56 4.07 -5.74
N GLU A 69 4.26 4.35 -5.57
CA GLU A 69 3.38 4.71 -6.67
C GLU A 69 3.32 3.61 -7.75
N TYR A 70 2.79 2.44 -7.37
CA TYR A 70 2.56 1.35 -8.32
C TYR A 70 1.21 1.50 -9.01
N ASN A 71 1.25 1.87 -10.28
CA ASN A 71 0.05 1.91 -11.11
C ASN A 71 -0.28 0.48 -11.57
N ILE A 72 -1.40 -0.08 -11.07
CA ILE A 72 -1.86 -1.42 -11.42
C ILE A 72 -2.27 -1.42 -12.90
N PRO A 73 -1.70 -2.32 -13.74
CA PRO A 73 -1.97 -2.34 -15.18
C PRO A 73 -3.45 -2.44 -15.51
N GLN A 74 -3.88 -1.74 -16.58
CA GLN A 74 -5.26 -1.70 -17.08
C GLN A 74 -6.31 -1.19 -16.08
N THR A 75 -5.88 -0.50 -15.03
CA THR A 75 -6.77 0.15 -14.06
C THR A 75 -6.37 1.60 -13.84
N SER A 76 -7.25 2.37 -13.20
CA SER A 76 -6.91 3.70 -12.67
C SER A 76 -6.38 3.62 -11.23
N LYS A 77 -6.11 2.41 -10.72
CA LYS A 77 -5.72 2.19 -9.33
C LYS A 77 -4.20 2.31 -9.17
N ARG A 78 -3.80 2.91 -8.06
CA ARG A 78 -2.41 3.19 -7.74
C ARG A 78 -2.16 2.88 -6.28
N VAL A 79 -1.19 2.01 -6.02
CA VAL A 79 -0.74 1.68 -4.66
C VAL A 79 0.30 2.70 -4.22
N ASP A 80 0.14 3.28 -3.05
CA ASP A 80 1.03 4.34 -2.56
C ASP A 80 2.43 3.80 -2.23
N PHE A 81 2.51 2.69 -1.46
CA PHE A 81 3.78 2.14 -0.99
C PHE A 81 3.75 0.61 -0.89
N LEU A 82 4.85 -0.04 -1.30
CA LEU A 82 5.02 -1.49 -1.21
C LEU A 82 6.36 -1.83 -0.55
N ILE A 83 6.35 -2.91 0.23
CA ILE A 83 7.56 -3.46 0.85
C ILE A 83 7.57 -4.96 0.55
N SER A 84 8.67 -5.49 0.04
CA SER A 84 8.82 -6.92 -0.27
C SER A 84 9.98 -7.56 0.47
N GLY A 85 9.86 -8.85 0.68
CA GLY A 85 10.87 -9.70 1.28
C GLY A 85 10.36 -11.11 1.44
N TYR A 86 11.02 -11.90 2.29
CA TYR A 86 10.66 -13.29 2.50
C TYR A 86 10.30 -13.56 3.96
N GLY A 87 9.30 -14.42 4.15
CA GLY A 87 8.93 -14.96 5.46
C GLY A 87 9.84 -16.13 5.89
N LEU A 88 9.65 -16.62 7.12
CA LEU A 88 10.39 -17.79 7.66
C LEU A 88 10.21 -19.05 6.82
N ASN A 89 9.09 -19.19 6.12
CA ASN A 89 8.77 -20.30 5.22
C ASN A 89 9.47 -20.22 3.85
N GLY A 90 10.30 -19.19 3.64
CA GLY A 90 10.97 -18.95 2.36
C GLY A 90 10.06 -18.47 1.24
N LYS A 91 8.77 -18.16 1.52
CA LYS A 91 7.84 -17.61 0.53
C LYS A 91 7.97 -16.08 0.47
N GLY A 92 7.79 -15.55 -0.74
CA GLY A 92 7.77 -14.11 -0.97
C GLY A 92 6.54 -13.46 -0.35
N ASN A 93 6.75 -12.34 0.30
CA ASN A 93 5.71 -11.51 0.91
C ASN A 93 5.78 -10.08 0.39
N VAL A 94 4.64 -9.46 0.18
CA VAL A 94 4.53 -8.04 -0.16
C VAL A 94 3.53 -7.37 0.77
N VAL A 95 3.99 -6.39 1.53
CA VAL A 95 3.14 -5.48 2.30
C VAL A 95 2.68 -4.37 1.37
N ILE A 96 1.37 -4.17 1.26
CA ILE A 96 0.72 -3.13 0.47
C ILE A 96 0.20 -2.08 1.44
N VAL A 97 0.70 -0.85 1.34
CA VAL A 97 0.35 0.23 2.27
C VAL A 97 -0.42 1.32 1.54
N GLU A 98 -1.63 1.59 2.00
CA GLU A 98 -2.38 2.79 1.65
C GLU A 98 -2.08 3.88 2.66
N LEU A 99 -1.62 5.04 2.20
CA LEU A 99 -1.20 6.16 3.04
C LEU A 99 -2.26 7.25 3.09
N LYS A 100 -2.68 7.66 4.28
CA LYS A 100 -3.66 8.74 4.46
C LYS A 100 -3.16 9.78 5.45
N GLN A 101 -3.35 11.06 5.09
CA GLN A 101 -3.02 12.22 5.93
C GLN A 101 -4.26 12.80 6.62
N TRP A 102 -5.34 12.03 6.67
CA TRP A 102 -6.58 12.50 7.28
C TRP A 102 -6.40 12.72 8.79
N GLU A 103 -6.96 13.78 9.29
CA GLU A 103 -7.00 14.08 10.73
C GLU A 103 -8.31 13.63 11.38
N LYS A 104 -9.36 13.49 10.56
CA LYS A 104 -10.70 13.10 11.00
C LYS A 104 -11.38 12.25 9.94
N LEU A 105 -12.24 11.36 10.36
CA LEU A 105 -13.18 10.65 9.49
C LEU A 105 -14.50 10.43 10.24
N THR A 106 -15.56 10.20 9.48
CA THR A 106 -16.90 9.90 9.98
C THR A 106 -17.41 8.63 9.28
N ALA A 107 -17.97 7.72 10.05
CA ALA A 107 -18.66 6.56 9.49
C ALA A 107 -19.98 6.99 8.84
N ILE A 108 -20.36 6.32 7.77
CA ILE A 108 -21.63 6.52 7.09
C ILE A 108 -22.48 5.29 7.31
N ASP A 109 -23.61 5.44 7.99
CA ASP A 109 -24.48 4.33 8.34
C ASP A 109 -24.91 3.53 7.10
N GLY A 110 -24.82 2.20 7.18
CA GLY A 110 -25.17 1.29 6.11
C GLY A 110 -24.19 1.27 4.93
N GLN A 111 -22.99 1.84 5.08
CA GLN A 111 -21.95 1.87 4.06
C GLN A 111 -20.68 1.21 4.62
N ASP A 112 -20.46 -0.05 4.29
CA ASP A 112 -19.31 -0.87 4.76
C ASP A 112 -17.97 -0.52 4.11
N ALA A 113 -18.00 0.10 2.92
CA ALA A 113 -16.80 0.43 2.15
C ALA A 113 -16.52 1.94 2.03
N ILE A 114 -17.33 2.80 2.65
CA ILE A 114 -17.27 4.26 2.46
C ILE A 114 -17.20 4.97 3.80
N VAL A 115 -16.37 6.01 3.85
CA VAL A 115 -16.26 6.94 4.98
C VAL A 115 -16.38 8.38 4.47
N GLU A 116 -16.66 9.32 5.38
CA GLU A 116 -16.60 10.75 5.06
C GLU A 116 -15.37 11.37 5.76
N THR A 117 -14.65 12.19 5.03
CA THR A 117 -13.48 12.92 5.56
C THR A 117 -13.29 14.25 4.83
N TYR A 118 -12.57 15.17 5.48
CA TYR A 118 -12.16 16.42 4.84
C TYR A 118 -10.92 16.18 3.97
N THR A 119 -11.09 16.30 2.66
CA THR A 119 -10.00 16.12 1.69
C THR A 119 -10.26 16.97 0.44
N GLY A 120 -9.19 17.47 -0.18
CA GLY A 120 -9.32 18.32 -1.38
C GLY A 120 -10.16 19.58 -1.16
N GLY A 121 -10.13 20.15 0.06
CA GLY A 121 -10.81 21.39 0.41
C GLY A 121 -12.30 21.27 0.78
N ALA A 122 -12.82 20.04 0.90
CA ALA A 122 -14.24 19.79 1.27
C ALA A 122 -14.42 18.45 2.00
N ASN A 123 -15.55 18.30 2.71
CA ASN A 123 -15.99 16.99 3.19
C ASN A 123 -16.43 16.15 2.00
N ARG A 124 -15.89 14.95 1.90
CA ARG A 124 -16.15 14.02 0.79
C ARG A 124 -16.36 12.61 1.30
N ARG A 125 -17.30 11.92 0.65
CA ARG A 125 -17.43 10.48 0.78
C ARG A 125 -16.37 9.81 -0.08
N VAL A 126 -15.57 8.97 0.53
CA VAL A 126 -14.42 8.29 -0.10
C VAL A 126 -14.39 6.84 0.32
N VAL A 127 -13.67 6.03 -0.43
CA VAL A 127 -13.48 4.61 -0.09
C VAL A 127 -12.76 4.50 1.25
N HIS A 128 -13.22 3.57 2.09
CA HIS A 128 -12.56 3.22 3.34
C HIS A 128 -11.11 2.78 3.06
N PRO A 129 -10.09 3.29 3.77
CA PRO A 129 -8.69 3.06 3.40
C PRO A 129 -8.28 1.58 3.45
N CYS A 130 -8.83 0.80 4.39
CA CYS A 130 -8.58 -0.65 4.43
C CYS A 130 -9.20 -1.35 3.23
N TYR A 131 -10.43 -1.00 2.86
CA TYR A 131 -11.08 -1.54 1.66
C TYR A 131 -10.30 -1.17 0.38
N GLN A 132 -9.74 0.03 0.33
CA GLN A 132 -8.90 0.48 -0.78
C GLN A 132 -7.65 -0.39 -0.89
N ALA A 133 -6.90 -0.58 0.20
CA ALA A 133 -5.70 -1.42 0.23
C ALA A 133 -6.01 -2.89 -0.09
N TRP A 134 -7.10 -3.43 0.47
CA TRP A 134 -7.60 -4.78 0.18
C TRP A 134 -7.90 -4.95 -1.31
N SER A 135 -8.59 -3.98 -1.91
CA SER A 135 -8.95 -4.04 -3.34
C SER A 135 -7.73 -4.07 -4.25
N TYR A 136 -6.64 -3.40 -3.87
CA TYR A 136 -5.38 -3.45 -4.60
C TYR A 136 -4.71 -4.83 -4.51
N ALA A 137 -4.69 -5.41 -3.30
CA ALA A 137 -4.18 -6.76 -3.11
C ALA A 137 -5.00 -7.78 -3.92
N ALA A 138 -6.32 -7.67 -3.92
CA ALA A 138 -7.21 -8.51 -4.70
C ALA A 138 -6.91 -8.40 -6.21
N LEU A 139 -6.80 -7.19 -6.74
CA LEU A 139 -6.45 -6.98 -8.16
C LEU A 139 -5.09 -7.57 -8.52
N ILE A 140 -4.07 -7.36 -7.70
CA ILE A 140 -2.73 -7.90 -7.95
C ILE A 140 -2.75 -9.42 -7.87
N ARG A 141 -3.36 -10.03 -6.85
CA ARG A 141 -3.50 -11.47 -6.69
C ARG A 141 -4.24 -12.11 -7.87
N ASP A 142 -5.35 -11.50 -8.29
CA ASP A 142 -6.26 -12.12 -9.25
C ASP A 142 -5.85 -11.90 -10.71
N TYR A 143 -4.94 -10.96 -10.99
CA TYR A 143 -4.56 -10.62 -12.36
C TYR A 143 -3.05 -10.61 -12.63
N ASN A 144 -2.18 -10.83 -11.66
CA ASN A 144 -0.74 -10.84 -11.89
C ASN A 144 -0.20 -12.27 -11.94
N GLU A 145 0.25 -12.71 -13.12
CA GLU A 145 0.76 -14.07 -13.34
C GLU A 145 1.94 -14.41 -12.43
N TYR A 146 2.89 -13.46 -12.23
CA TYR A 146 4.05 -13.70 -11.38
C TYR A 146 3.67 -13.96 -9.92
N VAL A 147 2.72 -13.19 -9.40
CA VAL A 147 2.20 -13.36 -8.03
C VAL A 147 1.54 -14.73 -7.86
N GLN A 148 0.77 -15.17 -8.86
CA GLN A 148 0.08 -16.47 -8.85
C GLN A 148 1.08 -17.64 -8.94
N ASP A 149 1.98 -17.59 -9.91
CA ASP A 149 2.91 -18.69 -10.20
C ASP A 149 3.96 -18.88 -9.10
N ASN A 150 4.31 -17.82 -8.37
CA ASN A 150 5.27 -17.85 -7.26
C ASN A 150 4.60 -17.84 -5.87
N GLU A 151 3.29 -17.94 -5.80
CA GLU A 151 2.51 -17.95 -4.55
C GLU A 151 2.90 -16.79 -3.61
N ILE A 152 3.12 -15.59 -4.17
CA ILE A 152 3.47 -14.41 -3.38
C ILE A 152 2.31 -14.03 -2.46
N SER A 153 2.58 -13.95 -1.17
CA SER A 153 1.57 -13.52 -0.19
C SER A 153 1.48 -11.99 -0.13
N LEU A 154 0.27 -11.47 -0.30
CA LEU A 154 -0.01 -10.04 -0.25
C LEU A 154 -0.65 -9.67 1.08
N HIS A 155 -0.10 -8.67 1.76
CA HIS A 155 -0.50 -8.21 3.09
C HIS A 155 -0.91 -6.73 3.04
N PRO A 156 -2.18 -6.44 2.69
CA PRO A 156 -2.66 -5.07 2.63
C PRO A 156 -2.85 -4.49 4.03
N CYS A 157 -2.58 -3.19 4.17
CA CYS A 157 -2.87 -2.40 5.35
C CYS A 157 -3.05 -0.92 4.99
N ALA A 158 -3.63 -0.15 5.90
CA ALA A 158 -3.72 1.30 5.78
C ALA A 158 -2.93 1.97 6.90
N TYR A 159 -2.22 3.07 6.60
CA TYR A 159 -1.54 3.91 7.59
C TYR A 159 -2.08 5.33 7.53
N LEU A 160 -2.95 5.66 8.49
CA LEU A 160 -3.56 6.98 8.68
C LEU A 160 -2.71 7.77 9.66
N HIS A 161 -1.56 8.23 9.22
CA HIS A 161 -0.50 8.71 10.11
C HIS A 161 -0.80 10.03 10.86
N ASN A 162 -1.82 10.80 10.42
CA ASN A 162 -2.29 12.01 11.11
C ASN A 162 -3.58 11.80 11.89
N TYR A 163 -4.21 10.62 11.82
CA TYR A 163 -5.49 10.33 12.42
C TYR A 163 -5.32 9.81 13.85
N PRO A 164 -5.65 10.61 14.89
CA PRO A 164 -5.61 10.14 16.26
C PRO A 164 -6.86 9.30 16.56
N ARG A 165 -6.69 8.16 17.25
CA ARG A 165 -7.81 7.38 17.75
C ARG A 165 -8.54 8.17 18.85
N ILE A 166 -9.85 8.07 18.87
CA ILE A 166 -10.74 8.69 19.84
C ILE A 166 -11.61 7.63 20.53
N GLU A 167 -12.24 7.99 21.64
CA GLU A 167 -13.25 7.15 22.25
C GLU A 167 -14.46 6.98 21.30
N ASN A 168 -14.97 5.76 21.17
CA ASN A 168 -16.01 5.41 20.18
C ASN A 168 -15.62 5.78 18.74
N ASP A 169 -14.41 5.42 18.37
CA ASP A 169 -13.83 5.77 17.07
C ASP A 169 -14.71 5.29 15.90
N PRO A 170 -14.92 6.11 14.89
CA PRO A 170 -15.66 5.72 13.68
C PRO A 170 -15.11 4.48 12.98
N LEU A 171 -13.80 4.22 13.06
CA LEU A 171 -13.20 2.99 12.50
C LEU A 171 -13.63 1.71 13.25
N ASP A 172 -14.07 1.81 14.50
CA ASP A 172 -14.49 0.66 15.31
C ASP A 172 -15.97 0.29 15.09
N LYS A 173 -16.65 0.93 14.15
CA LYS A 173 -18.03 0.59 13.80
C LYS A 173 -18.13 -0.83 13.25
N GLU A 174 -19.16 -1.55 13.67
CA GLU A 174 -19.41 -2.96 13.30
C GLU A 174 -19.30 -3.20 11.79
N GLN A 175 -19.82 -2.28 10.99
CA GLN A 175 -19.78 -2.34 9.52
C GLN A 175 -18.38 -2.39 8.90
N TYR A 176 -17.31 -2.01 9.64
CA TYR A 176 -15.93 -2.02 9.14
C TYR A 176 -15.10 -3.15 9.77
N GLN A 177 -15.64 -3.93 10.70
CA GLN A 177 -14.86 -4.95 11.42
C GLN A 177 -14.28 -5.99 10.47
N ASP A 178 -15.09 -6.56 9.58
CA ASP A 178 -14.65 -7.61 8.66
C ASP A 178 -13.46 -7.16 7.80
N ILE A 179 -13.54 -5.97 7.21
CA ILE A 179 -12.45 -5.45 6.37
C ILE A 179 -11.21 -5.10 7.20
N MET A 180 -11.37 -4.64 8.42
CA MET A 180 -10.24 -4.28 9.28
C MET A 180 -9.56 -5.49 9.92
N GLU A 181 -10.25 -6.63 10.08
CA GLU A 181 -9.65 -7.91 10.46
C GLU A 181 -8.73 -8.44 9.35
N GLU A 182 -9.16 -8.35 8.09
CA GLU A 182 -8.38 -8.80 6.94
C GLU A 182 -7.28 -7.79 6.56
N THR A 183 -7.57 -6.49 6.71
CA THR A 183 -6.70 -5.39 6.29
C THR A 183 -6.61 -4.35 7.41
N PRO A 184 -5.62 -4.46 8.32
CA PRO A 184 -5.54 -3.61 9.49
C PRO A 184 -5.27 -2.14 9.13
N ALA A 185 -5.83 -1.23 9.94
CA ALA A 185 -5.50 0.18 9.93
C ALA A 185 -4.55 0.51 11.09
N PHE A 186 -3.48 1.20 10.79
CA PHE A 186 -2.59 1.81 11.77
C PHE A 186 -2.80 3.33 11.75
N THR A 187 -2.83 3.95 12.93
CA THR A 187 -3.18 5.36 13.08
C THR A 187 -2.06 6.14 13.78
N TYR A 188 -2.24 7.45 13.96
CA TYR A 188 -1.30 8.27 14.71
C TYR A 188 -1.00 7.65 16.08
N GLY A 189 0.29 7.56 16.42
CA GLY A 189 0.76 6.92 17.65
C GLY A 189 0.93 5.39 17.57
N GLN A 190 0.49 4.73 16.51
CA GLN A 190 0.57 3.26 16.33
C GLN A 190 1.74 2.80 15.45
N ARG A 191 2.80 3.62 15.29
CA ARG A 191 3.96 3.29 14.44
C ARG A 191 4.64 1.97 14.84
N GLU A 192 4.76 1.68 16.13
CA GLU A 192 5.37 0.42 16.60
C GLU A 192 4.52 -0.81 16.26
N ALA A 193 3.19 -0.70 16.32
CA ALA A 193 2.30 -1.75 15.86
C ALA A 193 2.43 -1.97 14.34
N PHE A 194 2.56 -0.89 13.58
CA PHE A 194 2.80 -0.95 12.14
C PHE A 194 4.16 -1.57 11.80
N ARG A 195 5.24 -1.21 12.51
CA ARG A 195 6.55 -1.87 12.39
C ARG A 195 6.48 -3.36 12.66
N THR A 196 5.78 -3.73 13.73
CA THR A 196 5.57 -5.13 14.10
C THR A 196 4.85 -5.89 12.98
N PHE A 197 3.84 -5.29 12.38
CA PHE A 197 3.16 -5.86 11.22
C PHE A 197 4.12 -6.07 10.04
N ILE A 198 4.92 -5.08 9.69
CA ILE A 198 5.92 -5.19 8.60
C ILE A 198 6.94 -6.28 8.93
N LYS A 199 7.53 -6.27 10.12
CA LYS A 199 8.55 -7.25 10.55
C LYS A 199 8.05 -8.68 10.56
N LYS A 200 6.75 -8.90 10.83
CA LYS A 200 6.12 -10.22 10.75
C LYS A 200 6.12 -10.78 9.33
N GLN A 201 5.97 -9.94 8.32
CA GLN A 201 5.88 -10.35 6.92
C GLN A 201 7.24 -10.36 6.23
N VAL A 202 8.10 -9.39 6.54
CA VAL A 202 9.40 -9.17 5.88
C VAL A 202 10.51 -9.50 6.88
N ILE A 203 10.83 -10.79 7.00
CA ILE A 203 11.84 -11.31 7.94
C ILE A 203 13.22 -11.35 7.27
N MET A 204 13.26 -11.69 5.99
CA MET A 204 14.46 -11.69 5.15
C MET A 204 14.28 -10.71 4.00
N GLY A 205 15.39 -10.17 3.50
CA GLY A 205 15.40 -9.23 2.39
C GLY A 205 14.90 -9.82 1.08
N ASP A 206 14.65 -8.96 0.10
CA ASP A 206 14.19 -9.34 -1.23
C ASP A 206 15.39 -9.51 -2.17
N LYS A 207 15.82 -10.76 -2.35
CA LYS A 207 16.95 -11.10 -3.23
C LYS A 207 16.55 -11.33 -4.70
N GLU A 208 15.24 -11.33 -4.97
CA GLU A 208 14.68 -11.74 -6.26
C GLU A 208 14.08 -10.56 -7.05
N ASP A 209 14.19 -9.33 -6.53
CA ASP A 209 13.56 -8.15 -7.13
C ASP A 209 12.04 -8.33 -7.33
N THR A 210 11.36 -8.88 -6.33
CA THR A 210 9.94 -9.27 -6.37
C THR A 210 9.05 -8.17 -6.91
N LEU A 211 9.25 -6.91 -6.50
CA LEU A 211 8.42 -5.79 -6.94
C LEU A 211 8.60 -5.48 -8.44
N LEU A 212 9.82 -5.59 -8.97
CA LEU A 212 10.08 -5.43 -10.41
C LEU A 212 9.48 -6.59 -11.20
N LYS A 213 9.54 -7.81 -10.68
CA LYS A 213 8.91 -8.98 -11.31
C LYS A 213 7.38 -8.88 -11.30
N ILE A 214 6.78 -8.33 -10.25
CA ILE A 214 5.34 -8.00 -10.22
C ILE A 214 5.00 -6.95 -11.28
N GLU A 215 5.81 -5.91 -11.42
CA GLU A 215 5.60 -4.89 -12.46
C GLU A 215 5.63 -5.48 -13.87
N GLN A 216 6.54 -6.41 -14.13
CA GLN A 216 6.73 -7.07 -15.42
C GLN A 216 5.78 -8.25 -15.64
N GLY A 217 5.08 -8.68 -14.60
CA GLY A 217 4.15 -9.80 -14.63
C GLY A 217 3.04 -9.59 -15.65
N LYS A 218 2.73 -10.65 -16.42
CA LYS A 218 1.62 -10.61 -17.36
C LYS A 218 0.28 -10.55 -16.64
N ILE A 219 -0.69 -9.96 -17.32
CA ILE A 219 -2.07 -9.94 -16.84
C ILE A 219 -2.73 -11.25 -17.21
N LYS A 220 -3.12 -12.02 -16.19
CA LYS A 220 -3.76 -13.33 -16.32
C LYS A 220 -4.77 -13.52 -15.19
N PRO A 221 -6.07 -13.68 -15.50
CA PRO A 221 -7.06 -13.99 -14.49
C PRO A 221 -6.70 -15.26 -13.72
N SER A 222 -6.79 -15.20 -12.39
CA SER A 222 -6.52 -16.35 -11.53
C SER A 222 -7.53 -17.47 -11.77
N LYS A 223 -7.13 -18.72 -11.51
CA LYS A 223 -8.05 -19.87 -11.61
C LYS A 223 -9.25 -19.69 -10.69
N GLN A 224 -9.02 -19.18 -9.47
CA GLN A 224 -10.10 -18.91 -8.51
C GLN A 224 -11.13 -17.93 -9.07
N LEU A 225 -10.69 -16.86 -9.70
CA LEU A 225 -11.57 -15.88 -10.34
C LEU A 225 -12.32 -16.49 -11.54
N GLN A 226 -11.64 -17.29 -12.37
CA GLN A 226 -12.26 -17.99 -13.49
C GLN A 226 -13.34 -18.96 -13.03
N ASP A 227 -13.07 -19.75 -11.98
CA ASP A 227 -14.01 -20.69 -11.40
C ASP A 227 -15.23 -19.98 -10.77
N ALA A 228 -14.99 -18.87 -10.07
CA ALA A 228 -16.06 -18.04 -9.51
C ALA A 228 -16.99 -17.49 -10.61
N LEU A 229 -16.44 -16.95 -11.68
CA LEU A 229 -17.21 -16.44 -12.83
C LEU A 229 -17.97 -17.57 -13.54
N ALA A 230 -17.36 -18.73 -13.73
CA ALA A 230 -18.03 -19.89 -14.33
C ALA A 230 -19.21 -20.39 -13.49
N ASN A 231 -19.12 -20.31 -12.16
CA ASN A 231 -20.20 -20.69 -11.25
C ASN A 231 -21.35 -19.66 -11.22
N MET A 232 -21.07 -18.39 -11.46
CA MET A 232 -22.11 -17.34 -11.56
C MET A 232 -22.92 -17.42 -12.87
N LEU A 233 -22.38 -18.09 -13.90
CA LEU A 233 -23.03 -18.26 -15.21
C LEU A 233 -23.85 -19.55 -15.35
N LYS A 234 -23.85 -20.40 -14.33
CA LYS A 234 -24.69 -21.63 -14.26
C LYS A 234 -26.01 -21.36 -13.57
#